data_654f55e01db1b1c3f75eb087a1d0e45b
#
_entry.id   654f55e01db1b1c3f75eb087a1d0e45b
#
_cell.length_a   1.000
_cell.length_b   1.000
_cell.length_c   1.000
_cell.angle_alpha   90.00
_cell.angle_beta   90.00
_cell.angle_gamma   90.00
#
_symmetry.space_group_name_H-M   'P 1'
#
loop_
_entity.id
_entity.type
_entity.pdbx_description
1 polymer ?
#
loop_
_entity_poly.entity_id
_entity_poly.type
_entity_poly.pdbx_seq_one_letter_code
_entity_poly.pdbx_strand_id
1 'polypeptide(L)'
;WIVPIMALLWIATSLLIGLWHITALPTIFATIFRCAFGWQEAAAGAVGYTISQALTSGFQRGMFSNEAGMGSSPNAAAAAASWPPHPAAQGIVQMIGVFIDTIVICTASAIIVMLAPRPDNEYTLNGIQDLQHAMSVLVGGWGAGFIALIVLLFAFSSIVANYVYAENNLVFLRLDKPRYIWGLRILTVLMVL
;
A
#
# COMPACT_ATOMS: atom_id res chain seq x y z
N TRP A 1 0.58 -18.98 -0.53
CA TRP A 1 -0.78 -18.89 -1.09
C TRP A 1 -1.64 -17.82 -0.41
N ILE A 2 -1.42 -17.49 0.86
CA ILE A 2 -2.23 -16.49 1.60
C ILE A 2 -2.15 -15.11 0.95
N VAL A 3 -0.94 -14.63 0.64
CA VAL A 3 -0.71 -13.26 0.10
C VAL A 3 -1.43 -13.01 -1.23
N PRO A 4 -1.31 -13.88 -2.25
CA PRO A 4 -2.05 -13.67 -3.50
C PRO A 4 -3.58 -13.70 -3.33
N ILE A 5 -4.09 -14.60 -2.48
CA ILE A 5 -5.53 -14.69 -2.22
C ILE A 5 -6.04 -13.40 -1.56
N MET A 6 -5.33 -12.91 -0.57
CA MET A 6 -5.64 -11.67 0.14
C MET A 6 -5.63 -10.45 -0.80
N ALA A 7 -4.60 -10.34 -1.66
CA ALA A 7 -4.52 -9.27 -2.65
C ALA A 7 -5.66 -9.35 -3.67
N LEU A 8 -5.99 -10.55 -4.16
CA LEU A 8 -7.11 -10.77 -5.07
C LEU A 8 -8.46 -10.42 -4.43
N LEU A 9 -8.67 -10.79 -3.17
CA LEU A 9 -9.89 -10.43 -2.43
C LEU A 9 -10.03 -8.91 -2.30
N TRP A 10 -8.92 -8.21 -1.98
CA TRP A 10 -8.92 -6.76 -1.91
C TRP A 10 -9.23 -6.11 -3.26
N ILE A 11 -8.56 -6.53 -4.32
CA ILE A 11 -8.78 -6.04 -5.68
C ILE A 11 -10.22 -6.32 -6.14
N ALA A 12 -10.71 -7.54 -5.95
CA ALA A 12 -12.06 -7.92 -6.35
C ALA A 12 -13.12 -7.08 -5.62
N THR A 13 -13.00 -6.92 -4.30
CA THR A 13 -13.92 -6.10 -3.49
C THR A 13 -13.89 -4.64 -3.96
N SER A 14 -12.70 -4.09 -4.19
CA SER A 14 -12.53 -2.71 -4.63
C SER A 14 -13.11 -2.48 -6.02
N LEU A 15 -12.92 -3.42 -6.95
CA LEU A 15 -13.50 -3.36 -8.29
C LEU A 15 -15.03 -3.45 -8.25
N LEU A 16 -15.59 -4.33 -7.42
CA LEU A 16 -17.04 -4.45 -7.26
C LEU A 16 -17.65 -3.14 -6.75
N ILE A 17 -17.06 -2.52 -5.73
CA ILE A 17 -17.50 -1.22 -5.21
C ILE A 17 -17.37 -0.13 -6.29
N GLY A 18 -16.26 -0.09 -7.01
CA GLY A 18 -16.04 0.84 -8.11
C GLY A 18 -17.05 0.69 -9.24
N LEU A 19 -17.35 -0.54 -9.65
CA LEU A 19 -18.36 -0.84 -10.67
C LEU A 19 -19.76 -0.45 -10.20
N TRP A 20 -20.11 -0.68 -8.93
CA TRP A 20 -21.39 -0.27 -8.37
C TRP A 20 -21.59 1.25 -8.40
N HIS A 21 -20.51 2.00 -8.23
CA HIS A 21 -20.51 3.46 -8.23
C HIS A 21 -19.86 4.06 -9.49
N ILE A 22 -19.97 3.39 -10.63
CA ILE A 22 -19.30 3.78 -11.87
C ILE A 22 -19.61 5.21 -12.32
N THR A 23 -20.81 5.71 -12.01
CA THR A 23 -21.24 7.08 -12.32
C THR A 23 -20.51 8.15 -11.53
N ALA A 24 -19.99 7.82 -10.35
CA ALA A 24 -19.21 8.73 -9.50
C ALA A 24 -17.72 8.79 -9.89
N LEU A 25 -17.20 7.78 -10.58
CA LEU A 25 -15.78 7.69 -10.92
C LEU A 25 -15.26 8.90 -11.71
N PRO A 26 -15.93 9.42 -12.74
CA PRO A 26 -15.44 10.59 -13.48
C PRO A 26 -15.26 11.81 -12.58
N THR A 27 -16.18 12.03 -11.64
CA THR A 27 -16.11 13.14 -10.68
C THR A 27 -14.94 12.96 -9.71
N ILE A 28 -14.72 11.74 -9.23
CA ILE A 28 -13.59 11.40 -8.34
C ILE A 28 -12.26 11.67 -9.06
N PHE A 29 -12.09 11.16 -10.27
CA PHE A 29 -10.87 11.41 -11.04
C PHE A 29 -10.68 12.91 -11.32
N ALA A 30 -11.72 13.63 -11.72
CA ALA A 30 -11.65 15.08 -11.91
C ALA A 30 -11.21 15.80 -10.63
N THR A 31 -11.71 15.38 -9.46
CA THR A 31 -11.33 15.94 -8.16
C THR A 31 -9.85 15.65 -7.85
N ILE A 32 -9.40 14.41 -8.05
CA ILE A 32 -7.99 14.02 -7.86
C ILE A 32 -7.07 14.91 -8.71
N PHE A 33 -7.39 15.07 -10.01
CA PHE A 33 -6.59 15.90 -10.90
C PHE A 33 -6.62 17.38 -10.51
N ARG A 34 -7.78 17.92 -10.15
CA ARG A 34 -7.90 19.31 -9.70
C ARG A 34 -7.08 19.57 -8.45
N CYS A 35 -7.15 18.67 -7.45
CA CYS A 35 -6.36 18.81 -6.23
C CYS A 35 -4.87 18.61 -6.49
N ALA A 36 -4.47 17.66 -7.33
CA ALA A 36 -3.07 17.40 -7.64
C ALA A 36 -2.38 18.60 -8.32
N PHE A 37 -3.12 19.31 -9.17
CA PHE A 37 -2.60 20.50 -9.86
C PHE A 37 -2.95 21.84 -9.19
N GLY A 38 -3.57 21.79 -8.00
CA GLY A 38 -3.91 22.98 -7.21
C GLY A 38 -4.94 23.91 -7.86
N TRP A 39 -5.72 23.43 -8.83
CA TRP A 39 -6.70 24.27 -9.52
C TRP A 39 -7.86 24.71 -8.63
N GLN A 40 -8.13 23.97 -7.56
CA GLN A 40 -9.20 24.27 -6.62
C GLN A 40 -8.77 25.35 -5.62
N GLU A 41 -7.51 25.37 -5.22
CA GLU A 41 -6.92 26.35 -4.30
C GLU A 41 -6.31 27.56 -5.01
N ALA A 42 -6.20 27.53 -6.33
CA ALA A 42 -5.77 28.67 -7.14
C ALA A 42 -6.68 29.88 -6.90
N ALA A 43 -7.97 29.65 -6.70
CA ALA A 43 -8.95 30.68 -6.36
C ALA A 43 -8.80 31.24 -4.93
N ALA A 44 -8.14 30.49 -4.02
CA ALA A 44 -7.96 30.86 -2.62
C ALA A 44 -6.55 31.35 -2.25
N GLY A 45 -5.63 31.48 -3.23
CA GLY A 45 -4.26 31.94 -3.00
C GLY A 45 -3.32 30.95 -2.28
N ALA A 46 -3.76 29.72 -2.03
CA ALA A 46 -3.01 28.72 -1.28
C ALA A 46 -2.32 27.65 -2.16
N VAL A 47 -2.22 27.87 -3.45
CA VAL A 47 -1.74 26.91 -4.46
C VAL A 47 -0.40 26.28 -4.11
N GLY A 48 0.56 27.09 -3.69
CA GLY A 48 1.93 26.62 -3.40
C GLY A 48 1.98 25.66 -2.23
N TYR A 49 1.21 25.88 -1.19
CA TYR A 49 1.15 25.02 -0.02
C TYR A 49 0.54 23.65 -0.36
N THR A 50 -0.59 23.64 -1.06
CA THR A 50 -1.32 22.39 -1.40
C THR A 50 -0.54 21.53 -2.36
N ILE A 51 0.09 22.11 -3.39
CA ILE A 51 0.96 21.35 -4.31
C ILE A 51 2.16 20.77 -3.56
N SER A 52 2.81 21.56 -2.71
CA SER A 52 3.94 21.07 -1.90
C SER A 52 3.53 19.91 -1.00
N GLN A 53 2.37 20.01 -0.35
CA GLN A 53 1.86 18.96 0.54
C GLN A 53 1.44 17.72 -0.24
N ALA A 54 0.79 17.86 -1.38
CA ALA A 54 0.42 16.76 -2.26
C ALA A 54 1.65 16.02 -2.78
N LEU A 55 2.67 16.76 -3.24
CA LEU A 55 3.93 16.18 -3.69
C LEU A 55 4.66 15.46 -2.55
N THR A 56 4.79 16.08 -1.38
CA THR A 56 5.48 15.47 -0.25
C THR A 56 4.78 14.21 0.23
N SER A 57 3.47 14.28 0.45
CA SER A 57 2.68 13.13 0.92
C SER A 57 2.62 12.03 -0.14
N GLY A 58 2.40 12.40 -1.41
CA GLY A 58 2.34 11.45 -2.53
C GLY A 58 3.67 10.74 -2.74
N PHE A 59 4.78 11.48 -2.68
CA PHE A 59 6.11 10.91 -2.83
C PHE A 59 6.46 9.96 -1.69
N GLN A 60 6.26 10.38 -0.44
CA GLN A 60 6.53 9.55 0.73
C GLN A 60 5.70 8.26 0.72
N ARG A 61 4.40 8.36 0.47
CA ARG A 61 3.49 7.21 0.49
C ARG A 61 3.69 6.31 -0.72
N GLY A 62 3.94 6.87 -1.89
CA GLY A 62 4.21 6.11 -3.11
C GLY A 62 5.51 5.31 -3.02
N MET A 63 6.59 5.92 -2.51
CA MET A 63 7.85 5.20 -2.27
C MET A 63 7.68 4.06 -1.26
N PHE A 64 6.91 4.28 -0.20
CA PHE A 64 6.66 3.27 0.83
C PHE A 64 5.81 2.11 0.29
N SER A 65 4.70 2.40 -0.40
CA SER A 65 3.81 1.38 -0.96
C SER A 65 4.50 0.49 -2.00
N ASN A 66 5.27 1.09 -2.89
CA ASN A 66 5.98 0.38 -3.95
C ASN A 66 7.33 -0.19 -3.51
N GLU A 67 7.75 0.08 -2.27
CA GLU A 67 9.09 -0.24 -1.76
C GLU A 67 10.22 0.32 -2.66
N ALA A 68 9.92 1.30 -3.49
CA ALA A 68 10.82 1.87 -4.46
C ALA A 68 11.88 2.76 -3.79
N GLY A 69 13.15 2.40 -3.96
CA GLY A 69 14.26 3.12 -3.35
C GLY A 69 14.55 2.79 -1.88
N MET A 70 13.74 1.94 -1.25
CA MET A 70 13.95 1.51 0.15
C MET A 70 14.93 0.33 0.29
N GLY A 71 15.31 -0.32 -0.81
CA GLY A 71 16.23 -1.46 -0.81
C GLY A 71 15.56 -2.82 -0.56
N SER A 72 14.26 -2.89 -0.32
CA SER A 72 13.51 -4.15 -0.12
C SER A 72 13.28 -4.90 -1.43
N SER A 73 12.93 -4.22 -2.52
CA SER A 73 12.73 -4.85 -3.83
C SER A 73 13.93 -5.66 -4.34
N PRO A 74 15.20 -5.19 -4.23
CA PRO A 74 16.36 -6.01 -4.54
C PRO A 74 16.47 -7.27 -3.69
N ASN A 75 16.13 -7.21 -2.40
CA ASN A 75 16.13 -8.38 -1.51
C ASN A 75 15.07 -9.39 -1.92
N ALA A 76 13.86 -8.93 -2.27
CA ALA A 76 12.79 -9.77 -2.79
C ALA A 76 13.21 -10.45 -4.12
N ALA A 77 13.79 -9.69 -5.03
CA ALA A 77 14.28 -10.19 -6.31
C ALA A 77 15.40 -11.23 -6.15
N ALA A 78 16.31 -11.02 -5.19
CA ALA A 78 17.38 -11.96 -4.89
C ALA A 78 16.88 -13.28 -4.29
N ALA A 79 15.80 -13.25 -3.52
CA ALA A 79 15.20 -14.43 -2.90
C ALA A 79 14.32 -15.24 -3.87
N ALA A 80 13.87 -14.64 -4.97
CA ALA A 80 12.93 -15.25 -5.91
C ALA A 80 13.64 -16.03 -7.02
N ALA A 81 13.16 -17.25 -7.31
CA ALA A 81 13.56 -17.98 -8.50
C ALA A 81 12.95 -17.35 -9.76
N SER A 82 13.78 -17.12 -10.78
CA SER A 82 13.33 -16.58 -12.07
C SER A 82 13.42 -17.60 -13.19
N TRP A 83 12.46 -17.53 -14.10
CA TRP A 83 12.51 -18.25 -15.36
C TRP A 83 12.26 -17.27 -16.52
N PRO A 84 13.18 -17.12 -17.49
CA PRO A 84 14.53 -17.74 -17.58
C PRO A 84 15.46 -17.29 -16.42
N PRO A 85 16.52 -18.07 -16.10
CA PRO A 85 17.41 -17.79 -14.99
C PRO A 85 18.37 -16.62 -15.33
N HIS A 86 17.80 -15.42 -15.38
CA HIS A 86 18.53 -14.18 -15.68
C HIS A 86 18.05 -13.06 -14.74
N PRO A 87 18.96 -12.27 -14.16
CA PRO A 87 18.61 -11.20 -13.23
C PRO A 87 17.60 -10.18 -13.78
N ALA A 88 17.68 -9.87 -15.08
CA ALA A 88 16.72 -8.96 -15.73
C ALA A 88 15.27 -9.47 -15.70
N ALA A 89 15.05 -10.78 -15.67
CA ALA A 89 13.70 -11.34 -15.57
C ALA A 89 13.03 -10.90 -14.25
N GLN A 90 13.75 -10.96 -13.14
CA GLN A 90 13.25 -10.47 -11.86
C GLN A 90 13.09 -8.95 -11.83
N GLY A 91 13.99 -8.21 -12.48
CA GLY A 91 13.83 -6.76 -12.61
C GLY A 91 12.53 -6.36 -13.32
N ILE A 92 12.17 -7.06 -14.40
CA ILE A 92 10.91 -6.84 -15.11
C ILE A 92 9.70 -7.18 -14.24
N VAL A 93 9.74 -8.30 -13.50
CA VAL A 93 8.67 -8.69 -12.58
C VAL A 93 8.45 -7.63 -11.52
N GLN A 94 9.51 -7.12 -10.90
CA GLN A 94 9.41 -6.05 -9.91
C GLN A 94 8.85 -4.75 -10.51
N MET A 95 9.26 -4.39 -11.71
CA MET A 95 8.74 -3.21 -12.41
C MET A 95 7.23 -3.33 -12.67
N ILE A 96 6.76 -4.49 -13.13
CA ILE A 96 5.34 -4.77 -13.35
C ILE A 96 4.59 -4.73 -12.00
N GLY A 97 5.19 -5.27 -10.93
CA GLY A 97 4.63 -5.23 -9.58
C GLY A 97 4.35 -3.81 -9.10
N VAL A 98 5.29 -2.88 -9.28
CA VAL A 98 5.12 -1.46 -8.96
C VAL A 98 3.95 -0.83 -9.74
N PHE A 99 3.83 -1.18 -11.02
CA PHE A 99 2.73 -0.70 -11.87
C PHE A 99 1.36 -1.18 -11.37
N ILE A 100 1.25 -2.47 -11.04
CA ILE A 100 0.01 -3.07 -10.51
C ILE A 100 -0.33 -2.46 -9.15
N ASP A 101 0.63 -2.34 -8.25
CA ASP A 101 0.41 -1.74 -6.93
C ASP A 101 -0.13 -0.32 -7.05
N THR A 102 0.52 0.54 -7.83
CA THR A 102 0.12 1.94 -7.95
C THR A 102 -1.21 2.11 -8.71
N ILE A 103 -1.35 1.49 -9.87
CA ILE A 103 -2.50 1.75 -10.75
C ILE A 103 -3.74 0.99 -10.28
N VAL A 104 -3.58 -0.23 -9.76
CA VAL A 104 -4.74 -1.04 -9.36
C VAL A 104 -5.02 -0.87 -7.86
N ILE A 105 -4.07 -1.21 -6.99
CA ILE A 105 -4.32 -1.30 -5.55
C ILE A 105 -4.47 0.09 -4.92
N CYS A 106 -3.55 1.00 -5.17
CA CYS A 106 -3.62 2.35 -4.61
C CYS A 106 -4.80 3.15 -5.15
N THR A 107 -5.08 3.05 -6.46
CA THR A 107 -6.23 3.73 -7.08
C THR A 107 -7.55 3.18 -6.53
N ALA A 108 -7.67 1.87 -6.38
CA ALA A 108 -8.85 1.23 -5.81
C ALA A 108 -9.11 1.71 -4.36
N SER A 109 -8.06 1.78 -3.55
CA SER A 109 -8.15 2.28 -2.17
C SER A 109 -8.55 3.75 -2.13
N ALA A 110 -7.99 4.59 -3.01
CA ALA A 110 -8.35 6.01 -3.11
C ALA A 110 -9.82 6.20 -3.52
N ILE A 111 -10.30 5.42 -4.48
CA ILE A 111 -11.70 5.46 -4.93
C ILE A 111 -12.64 5.13 -3.75
N ILE A 112 -12.37 4.08 -2.99
CA ILE A 112 -13.18 3.68 -1.84
C ILE A 112 -13.27 4.82 -0.82
N VAL A 113 -12.15 5.42 -0.46
CA VAL A 113 -12.11 6.53 0.51
C VAL A 113 -12.85 7.77 -0.01
N MET A 114 -12.77 8.04 -1.31
CA MET A 114 -13.44 9.22 -1.92
C MET A 114 -14.91 9.01 -2.21
N LEU A 115 -15.38 7.77 -2.33
CA LEU A 115 -16.81 7.46 -2.49
C LEU A 115 -17.62 7.65 -1.21
N ALA A 116 -17.00 7.47 -0.05
CA ALA A 116 -17.68 7.60 1.22
C ALA A 116 -17.84 9.08 1.62
N PRO A 117 -19.03 9.53 2.00
CA PRO A 117 -19.21 10.86 2.59
C PRO A 117 -18.44 10.94 3.91
N ARG A 118 -17.66 11.99 4.09
CA ARG A 118 -16.99 12.27 5.36
C ARG A 118 -17.98 12.93 6.31
N PRO A 119 -18.01 12.53 7.58
CA PRO A 119 -18.79 13.24 8.59
C PRO A 119 -18.23 14.65 8.75
N ASP A 120 -19.10 15.66 8.77
CA ASP A 120 -18.75 17.08 8.78
C ASP A 120 -17.89 17.53 9.98
N ASN A 121 -17.75 16.70 11.01
CA ASN A 121 -17.10 17.03 12.27
C ASN A 121 -15.83 16.22 12.57
N GLU A 122 -15.38 15.32 11.70
CA GLU A 122 -14.22 14.47 11.99
C GLU A 122 -13.10 14.66 10.98
N TYR A 123 -12.37 15.78 11.10
CA TYR A 123 -11.07 15.97 10.46
C TYR A 123 -9.95 15.10 11.07
N THR A 124 -10.29 14.18 11.98
CA THR A 124 -9.35 13.41 12.80
C THR A 124 -9.10 11.98 12.33
N LEU A 125 -9.90 11.47 11.39
CA LEU A 125 -9.67 10.14 10.84
C LEU A 125 -8.45 10.15 9.93
N ASN A 126 -7.51 9.26 10.17
CA ASN A 126 -6.28 9.16 9.41
C ASN A 126 -6.00 7.73 8.94
N GLY A 127 -5.62 7.60 7.68
CA GLY A 127 -5.10 6.36 7.14
C GLY A 127 -6.13 5.22 7.15
N ILE A 128 -5.89 4.19 7.96
CA ILE A 128 -6.74 3.00 8.00
C ILE A 128 -8.13 3.26 8.56
N GLN A 129 -8.27 4.24 9.45
CA GLN A 129 -9.56 4.61 10.02
C GLN A 129 -10.49 5.18 8.96
N ASP A 130 -9.97 6.03 8.06
CA ASP A 130 -10.71 6.53 6.89
C ASP A 130 -11.20 5.38 6.01
N LEU A 131 -10.35 4.40 5.76
CA LEU A 131 -10.70 3.25 4.93
C LEU A 131 -11.74 2.34 5.61
N GLN A 132 -11.63 2.11 6.93
CA GLN A 132 -12.62 1.34 7.69
C GLN A 132 -13.98 2.04 7.71
N HIS A 133 -13.98 3.36 7.91
CA HIS A 133 -15.19 4.15 7.85
C HIS A 133 -15.84 4.08 6.46
N ALA A 134 -15.05 4.34 5.42
CA ALA A 134 -15.52 4.25 4.04
C ALA A 134 -16.13 2.88 3.71
N MET A 135 -15.47 1.81 4.10
CA MET A 135 -16.00 0.45 3.89
C MET A 135 -17.27 0.19 4.69
N SER A 136 -17.36 0.65 5.93
CA SER A 136 -18.58 0.48 6.72
C SER A 136 -19.79 1.25 6.16
N VAL A 137 -19.54 2.40 5.55
CA VAL A 137 -20.59 3.19 4.87
C VAL A 137 -21.02 2.54 3.55
N LEU A 138 -20.07 2.05 2.75
CA LEU A 138 -20.35 1.53 1.39
C LEU A 138 -20.93 0.11 1.39
N VAL A 139 -20.49 -0.73 2.33
CA VAL A 139 -20.80 -2.18 2.33
C VAL A 139 -21.57 -2.61 3.59
N GLY A 140 -21.69 -1.70 4.57
CA GLY A 140 -22.38 -1.97 5.82
C GLY A 140 -21.46 -2.39 6.97
N GLY A 141 -22.02 -2.71 8.12
CA GLY A 141 -21.28 -2.91 9.38
C GLY A 141 -20.20 -3.98 9.38
N TRP A 142 -20.21 -4.94 8.44
CA TRP A 142 -19.17 -5.93 8.30
C TRP A 142 -17.89 -5.38 7.60
N GLY A 143 -18.00 -4.26 6.89
CA GLY A 143 -16.91 -3.64 6.15
C GLY A 143 -15.70 -3.30 7.03
N ALA A 144 -15.92 -2.76 8.23
CA ALA A 144 -14.84 -2.46 9.17
C ALA A 144 -14.10 -3.73 9.63
N GLY A 145 -14.82 -4.81 9.90
CA GLY A 145 -14.23 -6.12 10.26
C GLY A 145 -13.45 -6.73 9.11
N PHE A 146 -13.95 -6.61 7.88
CA PHE A 146 -13.24 -7.05 6.68
C PHE A 146 -11.90 -6.32 6.51
N ILE A 147 -11.90 -4.98 6.65
CA ILE A 147 -10.66 -4.20 6.58
C ILE A 147 -9.70 -4.59 7.70
N ALA A 148 -10.18 -4.76 8.92
CA ALA A 148 -9.33 -5.19 10.04
C ALA A 148 -8.65 -6.54 9.74
N LEU A 149 -9.37 -7.51 9.19
CA LEU A 149 -8.81 -8.80 8.79
C LEU A 149 -7.78 -8.67 7.66
N ILE A 150 -8.11 -7.90 6.61
CA ILE A 150 -7.20 -7.68 5.48
C ILE A 150 -5.91 -7.01 5.96
N VAL A 151 -6.02 -5.96 6.77
CA VAL A 151 -4.85 -5.25 7.31
C VAL A 151 -4.01 -6.13 8.22
N LEU A 152 -4.63 -6.97 9.06
CA LEU A 152 -3.92 -7.95 9.88
C LEU A 152 -3.07 -8.88 9.01
N LEU A 153 -3.66 -9.42 7.93
CA LEU A 153 -2.96 -10.33 7.01
C LEU A 153 -1.83 -9.61 6.25
N PHE A 154 -2.07 -8.36 5.78
CA PHE A 154 -1.04 -7.55 5.13
C PHE A 154 0.10 -7.21 6.09
N ALA A 155 -0.19 -6.77 7.31
CA ALA A 155 0.81 -6.47 8.33
C ALA A 155 1.65 -7.72 8.66
N PHE A 156 0.99 -8.85 8.88
CA PHE A 156 1.68 -10.11 9.16
C PHE A 156 2.60 -10.53 8.01
N SER A 157 2.10 -10.47 6.76
CA SER A 157 2.92 -10.82 5.59
C SER A 157 4.12 -9.89 5.41
N SER A 158 3.95 -8.59 5.71
CA SER A 158 5.04 -7.61 5.66
C SER A 158 6.11 -7.88 6.72
N ILE A 159 5.72 -8.26 7.93
CA ILE A 159 6.66 -8.64 8.98
C ILE A 159 7.48 -9.86 8.56
N VAL A 160 6.81 -10.89 8.00
CA VAL A 160 7.48 -12.10 7.51
C VAL A 160 8.44 -11.76 6.36
N ALA A 161 8.03 -10.94 5.41
CA ALA A 161 8.87 -10.52 4.29
C ALA A 161 10.12 -9.77 4.78
N ASN A 162 9.95 -8.78 5.64
CA ASN A 162 11.07 -8.01 6.20
C ASN A 162 12.03 -8.89 7.02
N TYR A 163 11.50 -9.88 7.76
CA TYR A 163 12.35 -10.87 8.45
C TYR A 163 13.20 -11.66 7.45
N VAL A 164 12.61 -12.15 6.35
CA VAL A 164 13.33 -12.90 5.30
C VAL A 164 14.40 -12.03 4.64
N TYR A 165 14.10 -10.75 4.38
CA TYR A 165 15.09 -9.82 3.82
C TYR A 165 16.28 -9.63 4.78
N ALA A 166 16.02 -9.47 6.07
CA ALA A 166 17.05 -9.34 7.07
C ALA A 166 17.89 -10.63 7.20
N GLU A 167 17.24 -11.80 7.18
CA GLU A 167 17.94 -13.10 7.21
C GLU A 167 18.84 -13.30 5.99
N ASN A 168 18.37 -12.99 4.78
CA ASN A 168 19.14 -13.04 3.55
C ASN A 168 20.37 -12.10 3.61
N ASN A 169 20.24 -10.92 4.19
CA ASN A 169 21.36 -10.01 4.38
C ASN A 169 22.38 -10.57 5.38
N LEU A 170 21.96 -11.24 6.45
CA LEU A 170 22.89 -11.92 7.37
C LEU A 170 23.65 -13.04 6.68
N VAL A 171 22.98 -13.85 5.86
CA VAL A 171 23.62 -14.90 5.06
C VAL A 171 24.63 -14.30 4.08
N PHE A 172 24.29 -13.22 3.40
CA PHE A 172 25.19 -12.51 2.50
C PHE A 172 26.44 -12.00 3.22
N LEU A 173 26.31 -11.52 4.45
CA LEU A 173 27.41 -11.08 5.31
C LEU A 173 28.18 -12.25 5.97
N ARG A 174 27.86 -13.51 5.65
CA ARG A 174 28.40 -14.73 6.27
C ARG A 174 28.19 -14.80 7.79
N LEU A 175 27.11 -14.18 8.27
CA LEU A 175 26.68 -14.22 9.66
C LEU A 175 25.52 -15.23 9.83
N ASP A 176 25.62 -16.38 9.21
CA ASP A 176 24.63 -17.45 9.17
C ASP A 176 24.64 -18.37 10.41
N LYS A 177 25.52 -18.08 11.40
CA LYS A 177 25.59 -18.86 12.64
C LYS A 177 24.27 -18.78 13.42
N PRO A 178 23.82 -19.89 14.05
CA PRO A 178 22.53 -19.93 14.77
C PRO A 178 22.32 -18.80 15.77
N ARG A 179 23.39 -18.35 16.44
CA ARG A 179 23.34 -17.25 17.40
C ARG A 179 22.88 -15.92 16.81
N TYR A 180 23.28 -15.61 15.57
CA TYR A 180 22.89 -14.36 14.89
C TYR A 180 21.45 -14.43 14.40
N ILE A 181 21.03 -15.58 13.89
CA ILE A 181 19.64 -15.83 13.47
C ILE A 181 18.70 -15.77 14.67
N TRP A 182 19.07 -16.34 15.81
CA TRP A 182 18.29 -16.20 17.06
C TRP A 182 18.23 -14.76 17.54
N GLY A 183 19.34 -14.02 17.46
CA GLY A 183 19.37 -12.59 17.78
C GLY A 183 18.41 -11.79 16.89
N LEU A 184 18.40 -12.05 15.58
CA LEU A 184 17.47 -11.42 14.64
C LEU A 184 16.01 -11.73 14.99
N ARG A 185 15.68 -12.98 15.33
CA ARG A 185 14.32 -13.38 15.72
C ARG A 185 13.84 -12.62 16.95
N ILE A 186 14.67 -12.57 17.98
CA ILE A 186 14.36 -11.82 19.20
C ILE A 186 14.16 -10.34 18.89
N LEU A 187 15.06 -9.75 18.10
CA LEU A 187 14.95 -8.34 17.71
C LEU A 187 13.66 -8.07 16.95
N THR A 188 13.30 -8.94 15.98
CA THR A 188 12.05 -8.81 15.21
C THR A 188 10.83 -8.86 16.12
N VAL A 189 10.80 -9.78 17.08
CA VAL A 189 9.69 -9.88 18.05
C VAL A 189 9.61 -8.62 18.91
N LEU A 190 10.73 -8.11 19.39
CA LEU A 190 10.78 -6.89 20.20
C LEU A 190 10.37 -5.62 19.45
N MET A 191 10.57 -5.59 18.12
CA MET A 191 10.17 -4.44 17.30
C MET A 191 8.69 -4.45 16.94
N VAL A 192 8.03 -5.61 17.04
CA VAL A 192 6.60 -5.79 16.70
C VAL A 192 5.71 -5.62 17.94
N LEU A 193 6.24 -5.85 19.13
CA LEU A 193 5.55 -5.67 20.41
C LEU A 193 5.59 -4.20 20.86
#